data_9cb2d6ca20ef7259f788a2bf0146936e
#
_entry.id   9cb2d6ca20ef7259f788a2bf0146936e
#
_cell.length_a   1.000
_cell.length_b   1.000
_cell.length_c   1.000
_cell.angle_alpha   90.00
_cell.angle_beta   90.00
_cell.angle_gamma   90.00
#
_symmetry.space_group_name_H-M   'P 1'
#
loop_
_entity.id
_entity.type
_entity.pdbx_description
1 polymer ?
#
loop_
_entity_poly.entity_id
_entity_poly.type
_entity_poly.pdbx_seq_one_letter_code
_entity_poly.pdbx_strand_id
1 'polypeptide(L)'
;MHIDINDKTVLKEIQKTFSDYYPFLLMKFYKKPHNKYEESRKAEELDIEKTVGDVLKKQMAIKIEMLPTERVYNLEKEFQNKIGIPIQILKLENGIWCQTSELDNLSLKDLNILGRNSSDDFVMEDVDDDFETEEEI
;
A
#
# COMPACT_ATOMS: atom_id res chain seq x y z
N MET A 1 -8.45 1.04 13.02
CA MET A 1 -7.61 1.33 11.85
C MET A 1 -8.47 1.79 10.69
N HIS A 2 -8.59 3.09 10.57
CA HIS A 2 -9.41 3.68 9.50
C HIS A 2 -8.81 5.00 9.07
N ILE A 3 -9.30 5.53 7.95
CA ILE A 3 -8.96 6.87 7.50
C ILE A 3 -10.23 7.57 7.01
N ASP A 4 -10.36 8.85 7.38
CA ASP A 4 -11.43 9.71 6.89
C ASP A 4 -10.92 10.44 5.66
N ILE A 5 -11.65 10.31 4.56
CA ILE A 5 -11.26 10.85 3.26
C ILE A 5 -12.34 11.78 2.77
N ASN A 6 -11.95 12.97 2.31
CA ASN A 6 -12.86 13.89 1.64
C ASN A 6 -12.18 14.45 0.40
N ASP A 7 -12.90 15.31 -0.33
CA ASP A 7 -12.38 15.85 -1.58
C ASP A 7 -11.12 16.70 -1.39
N LYS A 8 -10.86 17.20 -0.20
CA LYS A 8 -9.68 18.01 0.09
C LYS A 8 -8.49 17.17 0.56
N THR A 9 -8.69 15.90 0.83
CA THR A 9 -7.63 15.00 1.29
C THR A 9 -6.60 14.81 0.17
N VAL A 10 -5.33 15.01 0.47
CA VAL A 10 -4.24 14.80 -0.47
C VAL A 10 -3.93 13.29 -0.50
N LEU A 11 -3.68 12.75 -1.70
CA LEU A 11 -3.39 11.31 -1.84
C LEU A 11 -2.22 10.90 -0.95
N LYS A 12 -1.22 11.77 -0.82
CA LYS A 12 -0.06 11.52 0.03
C LYS A 12 -0.45 11.27 1.48
N GLU A 13 -1.49 11.95 1.97
CA GLU A 13 -1.97 11.73 3.34
C GLU A 13 -2.56 10.34 3.52
N ILE A 14 -3.29 9.86 2.51
CA ILE A 14 -3.84 8.50 2.54
C ILE A 14 -2.71 7.50 2.54
N GLN A 15 -1.72 7.71 1.68
CA GLN A 15 -0.55 6.85 1.57
C GLN A 15 0.20 6.77 2.91
N LYS A 16 0.42 7.92 3.53
CA LYS A 16 1.14 7.99 4.80
C LYS A 16 0.38 7.29 5.92
N THR A 17 -0.92 7.53 6.03
CA THR A 17 -1.74 6.91 7.07
C THR A 17 -1.71 5.39 6.93
N PHE A 18 -1.83 4.89 5.70
CA PHE A 18 -1.76 3.46 5.45
C PHE A 18 -0.41 2.88 5.88
N SER A 19 0.70 3.54 5.50
CA SER A 19 2.04 3.08 5.86
C SER A 19 2.32 3.21 7.36
N ASP A 20 1.66 4.14 8.04
CA ASP A 20 1.77 4.22 9.50
C ASP A 20 1.16 2.99 10.17
N TYR A 21 0.05 2.47 9.61
CA TYR A 21 -0.55 1.23 10.12
C TYR A 21 0.25 0.00 9.69
N TYR A 22 0.77 0.00 8.48
CA TYR A 22 1.47 -1.15 7.88
C TYR A 22 2.81 -0.69 7.31
N PRO A 23 3.86 -0.59 8.16
CA PRO A 23 5.13 0.04 7.74
C PRO A 23 5.87 -0.65 6.60
N PHE A 24 5.54 -1.91 6.32
CA PHE A 24 6.19 -2.64 5.24
C PHE A 24 5.31 -2.76 4.01
N LEU A 25 4.26 -1.94 3.95
CA LEU A 25 3.37 -1.83 2.80
C LEU A 25 3.29 -0.39 2.33
N LEU A 26 3.06 -0.22 1.03
CA LEU A 26 2.91 1.09 0.41
C LEU A 26 1.69 1.08 -0.49
N MET A 27 0.89 2.15 -0.42
CA MET A 27 -0.29 2.30 -1.28
C MET A 27 0.03 3.29 -2.40
N LYS A 28 -0.24 2.89 -3.64
CA LYS A 28 -0.14 3.79 -4.80
C LYS A 28 -1.49 3.89 -5.47
N PHE A 29 -1.71 5.00 -6.17
CA PHE A 29 -3.02 5.35 -6.76
C PHE A 29 -2.87 5.42 -8.27
N TYR A 30 -3.90 4.95 -9.00
CA TYR A 30 -3.83 4.81 -10.45
C TYR A 30 -5.07 5.39 -11.13
N LYS A 31 -4.94 5.70 -12.42
CA LYS A 31 -6.05 6.23 -13.22
C LYS A 31 -7.03 5.13 -13.62
N LYS A 32 -6.55 3.89 -13.76
CA LYS A 32 -7.34 2.76 -14.22
C LYS A 32 -7.16 1.58 -13.27
N PRO A 33 -8.23 0.79 -13.04
CA PRO A 33 -8.12 -0.39 -12.19
C PRO A 33 -7.33 -1.49 -12.89
N HIS A 34 -6.74 -2.38 -12.07
CA HIS A 34 -6.16 -3.63 -12.58
C HIS A 34 -7.13 -4.76 -12.26
N ASN A 35 -7.04 -5.85 -13.01
CA ASN A 35 -7.80 -7.05 -12.70
C ASN A 35 -7.12 -7.79 -11.56
N LYS A 36 -7.87 -8.68 -10.89
CA LYS A 36 -7.32 -9.48 -9.81
C LYS A 36 -6.10 -10.24 -10.31
N TYR A 37 -5.00 -10.18 -9.55
CA TYR A 37 -3.71 -10.81 -9.87
C TYR A 37 -2.99 -10.19 -11.06
N GLU A 38 -3.41 -9.02 -11.54
CA GLU A 38 -2.68 -8.28 -12.56
C GLU A 38 -2.02 -7.06 -11.95
N GLU A 39 -0.89 -6.66 -12.51
CA GLU A 39 -0.15 -5.49 -12.03
C GLU A 39 -0.70 -4.21 -12.63
N SER A 40 -0.61 -3.13 -11.84
CA SER A 40 -0.93 -1.79 -12.32
C SER A 40 0.24 -1.24 -13.14
N ARG A 41 -0.08 -0.39 -14.12
CA ARG A 41 0.94 0.17 -15.01
C ARG A 41 1.46 1.48 -14.44
N LYS A 42 2.79 1.61 -14.39
CA LYS A 42 3.43 2.81 -13.86
C LYS A 42 3.00 4.07 -14.60
N ALA A 43 2.78 3.98 -15.91
CA ALA A 43 2.37 5.14 -16.72
C ALA A 43 1.01 5.68 -16.30
N GLU A 44 0.21 4.90 -15.56
CA GLU A 44 -1.12 5.30 -15.10
C GLU A 44 -1.12 5.69 -13.62
N GLU A 45 0.04 5.74 -13.00
CA GLU A 45 0.16 6.13 -11.59
C GLU A 45 -0.16 7.60 -11.41
N LEU A 46 -0.98 7.91 -10.40
CA LEU A 46 -1.35 9.29 -10.08
C LEU A 46 -0.29 9.97 -9.23
N ASP A 47 -0.17 11.28 -9.43
CA ASP A 47 0.69 12.12 -8.60
C ASP A 47 0.07 12.24 -7.20
N ILE A 48 0.82 11.85 -6.17
CA ILE A 48 0.31 11.84 -4.79
C ILE A 48 0.16 13.23 -4.19
N GLU A 49 0.65 14.28 -4.86
CA GLU A 49 0.43 15.64 -4.41
C GLU A 49 -0.96 16.15 -4.74
N LYS A 50 -1.72 15.42 -5.54
CA LYS A 50 -3.10 15.80 -5.88
C LYS A 50 -4.07 15.46 -4.77
N THR A 51 -5.18 16.19 -4.71
CA THR A 51 -6.27 15.86 -3.79
C THR A 51 -7.22 14.87 -4.44
N VAL A 52 -8.02 14.21 -3.61
CA VAL A 52 -9.08 13.32 -4.10
C VAL A 52 -10.02 14.10 -5.04
N GLY A 53 -10.38 15.33 -4.66
CA GLY A 53 -11.24 16.18 -5.48
C GLY A 53 -10.61 16.52 -6.83
N ASP A 54 -9.31 16.73 -6.88
CA ASP A 54 -8.62 17.01 -8.15
C ASP A 54 -8.76 15.83 -9.11
N VAL A 55 -8.71 14.61 -8.58
CA VAL A 55 -8.80 13.40 -9.40
C VAL A 55 -10.24 13.11 -9.82
N LEU A 56 -11.17 13.20 -8.88
CA LEU A 56 -12.56 12.81 -9.10
C LEU A 56 -13.44 13.92 -9.64
N LYS A 57 -13.02 15.19 -9.47
CA LYS A 57 -13.80 16.37 -9.90
C LYS A 57 -15.15 16.42 -9.22
N LYS A 58 -15.23 16.02 -7.95
CA LYS A 58 -16.47 16.07 -7.18
C LYS A 58 -16.18 16.15 -5.70
N GLN A 59 -17.20 16.54 -4.93
CA GLN A 59 -17.12 16.54 -3.47
C GLN A 59 -17.49 15.16 -2.92
N MET A 60 -16.86 14.79 -1.82
CA MET A 60 -17.18 13.55 -1.14
C MET A 60 -16.65 13.56 0.29
N ALA A 61 -17.17 12.68 1.12
CA ALA A 61 -16.64 12.44 2.47
C ALA A 61 -17.00 11.00 2.84
N ILE A 62 -15.99 10.22 3.22
CA ILE A 62 -16.17 8.79 3.49
C ILE A 62 -15.12 8.31 4.47
N LYS A 63 -15.44 7.24 5.20
CA LYS A 63 -14.50 6.54 6.07
C LYS A 63 -14.17 5.19 5.44
N ILE A 64 -12.89 4.85 5.37
CA ILE A 64 -12.43 3.55 4.90
C ILE A 64 -11.75 2.82 6.06
N GLU A 65 -12.19 1.60 6.33
CA GLU A 65 -11.57 0.74 7.33
C GLU A 65 -10.40 0.00 6.70
N MET A 66 -9.31 -0.13 7.46
CA MET A 66 -8.11 -0.82 6.97
C MET A 66 -7.66 -1.82 8.03
N LEU A 67 -8.56 -2.77 8.34
CA LEU A 67 -8.34 -3.73 9.42
C LEU A 67 -7.26 -4.75 9.06
N PRO A 68 -6.51 -5.25 10.07
CA PRO A 68 -5.45 -6.25 9.82
C PRO A 68 -5.96 -7.52 9.13
N THR A 69 -7.21 -7.89 9.38
CA THR A 69 -7.82 -9.08 8.79
C THR A 69 -8.37 -8.84 7.39
N GLU A 70 -8.40 -7.58 6.94
CA GLU A 70 -8.92 -7.25 5.61
C GLU A 70 -7.97 -7.80 4.55
N ARG A 71 -8.53 -8.44 3.52
CA ARG A 71 -7.72 -8.93 2.42
C ARG A 71 -7.34 -7.78 1.49
N VAL A 72 -6.13 -7.86 0.95
CA VAL A 72 -5.60 -6.82 0.06
C VAL A 72 -6.58 -6.54 -1.09
N TYR A 73 -7.05 -7.59 -1.76
CA TYR A 73 -7.98 -7.42 -2.88
C TYR A 73 -9.27 -6.71 -2.48
N ASN A 74 -9.78 -7.02 -1.27
CA ASN A 74 -11.01 -6.38 -0.79
C ASN A 74 -10.82 -4.89 -0.53
N LEU A 75 -9.67 -4.50 0.01
CA LEU A 75 -9.36 -3.09 0.23
C LEU A 75 -9.26 -2.35 -1.10
N GLU A 76 -8.59 -2.95 -2.08
CA GLU A 76 -8.47 -2.35 -3.41
C GLU A 76 -9.83 -2.16 -4.05
N LYS A 77 -10.70 -3.16 -3.89
CA LYS A 77 -12.05 -3.11 -4.41
C LYS A 77 -12.90 -2.05 -3.72
N GLU A 78 -12.70 -1.90 -2.41
CA GLU A 78 -13.41 -0.89 -1.63
C GLU A 78 -13.04 0.52 -2.08
N PHE A 79 -11.76 0.79 -2.31
CA PHE A 79 -11.32 2.07 -2.85
C PHE A 79 -11.96 2.35 -4.21
N GLN A 80 -11.98 1.33 -5.08
CA GLN A 80 -12.59 1.46 -6.40
C GLN A 80 -14.08 1.76 -6.29
N ASN A 81 -14.79 1.02 -5.44
CA ASN A 81 -16.25 1.12 -5.36
C ASN A 81 -16.73 2.33 -4.58
N LYS A 82 -16.05 2.68 -3.48
CA LYS A 82 -16.51 3.76 -2.60
C LYS A 82 -15.93 5.12 -2.96
N ILE A 83 -14.71 5.14 -3.48
CA ILE A 83 -14.05 6.39 -3.81
C ILE A 83 -13.97 6.59 -5.32
N GLY A 84 -13.67 5.52 -6.06
CA GLY A 84 -13.49 5.60 -7.50
C GLY A 84 -12.04 5.79 -7.92
N ILE A 85 -11.09 5.64 -7.01
CA ILE A 85 -9.66 5.73 -7.32
C ILE A 85 -9.06 4.35 -7.15
N PRO A 86 -8.56 3.73 -8.23
CA PRO A 86 -7.90 2.43 -8.12
C PRO A 86 -6.59 2.54 -7.34
N ILE A 87 -6.31 1.54 -6.51
CA ILE A 87 -5.07 1.48 -5.76
C ILE A 87 -4.35 0.17 -6.01
N GLN A 88 -3.05 0.18 -5.74
CA GLN A 88 -2.21 -1.01 -5.71
C GLN A 88 -1.43 -0.99 -4.41
N ILE A 89 -1.42 -2.12 -3.71
CA ILE A 89 -0.62 -2.27 -2.49
C ILE A 89 0.70 -2.91 -2.88
N LEU A 90 1.80 -2.31 -2.42
CA LEU A 90 3.15 -2.83 -2.66
C LEU A 90 3.73 -3.32 -1.35
N LYS A 91 4.56 -4.34 -1.44
CA LYS A 91 5.26 -4.94 -0.30
C LYS A 91 6.74 -4.60 -0.39
N LEU A 92 7.35 -4.27 0.73
CA LEU A 92 8.80 -4.06 0.78
C LEU A 92 9.50 -5.42 0.68
N GLU A 93 10.48 -5.52 -0.21
CA GLU A 93 11.24 -6.75 -0.40
C GLU A 93 12.68 -6.39 -0.71
N ASN A 94 13.60 -6.72 0.20
CA ASN A 94 15.03 -6.42 0.05
C ASN A 94 15.27 -4.95 -0.28
N GLY A 95 14.53 -4.05 0.38
CA GLY A 95 14.68 -2.62 0.20
C GLY A 95 13.97 -2.05 -1.02
N ILE A 96 13.21 -2.84 -1.74
CA ILE A 96 12.52 -2.43 -2.96
C ILE A 96 11.01 -2.65 -2.80
N TRP A 97 10.21 -1.67 -3.24
CA TRP A 97 8.76 -1.80 -3.23
C TRP A 97 8.30 -2.61 -4.43
N CYS A 98 7.65 -3.76 -4.18
CA CYS A 98 7.23 -4.71 -5.21
C CYS A 98 5.71 -4.83 -5.23
N GLN A 99 5.12 -4.89 -6.41
CA GLN A 99 3.68 -5.12 -6.56
C GLN A 99 3.32 -6.51 -6.05
N THR A 100 2.09 -6.64 -5.52
CA THR A 100 1.66 -7.84 -4.81
C THR A 100 0.47 -8.50 -5.48
N SER A 101 0.35 -8.37 -6.81
CA SER A 101 -0.82 -8.86 -7.53
C SER A 101 -1.08 -10.36 -7.30
N GLU A 102 -0.02 -11.15 -7.12
CA GLU A 102 -0.18 -12.60 -6.86
C GLU A 102 -0.51 -12.89 -5.41
N LEU A 103 -0.44 -11.89 -4.52
CA LEU A 103 -0.67 -12.05 -3.09
C LEU A 103 -1.93 -11.31 -2.63
N ASP A 104 -2.81 -10.95 -3.56
CA ASP A 104 -4.02 -10.17 -3.27
C ASP A 104 -4.97 -10.85 -2.30
N ASN A 105 -4.86 -12.17 -2.13
CA ASN A 105 -5.71 -12.91 -1.19
C ASN A 105 -5.23 -12.86 0.25
N LEU A 106 -4.02 -12.38 0.50
CA LEU A 106 -3.50 -12.27 1.86
C LEU A 106 -4.16 -11.11 2.60
N SER A 107 -4.23 -11.23 3.92
CA SER A 107 -4.65 -10.10 4.75
C SER A 107 -3.56 -9.05 4.80
N LEU A 108 -3.95 -7.82 5.15
CA LEU A 108 -2.98 -6.73 5.30
C LEU A 108 -1.91 -7.09 6.34
N LYS A 109 -2.33 -7.71 7.44
CA LYS A 109 -1.42 -8.14 8.50
C LYS A 109 -0.39 -9.15 7.94
N ASP A 110 -0.87 -10.17 7.24
CA ASP A 110 0.02 -11.22 6.76
C ASP A 110 0.98 -10.68 5.70
N LEU A 111 0.49 -9.83 4.81
CA LEU A 111 1.36 -9.24 3.79
C LEU A 111 2.41 -8.32 4.43
N ASN A 112 2.01 -7.56 5.44
CA ASN A 112 2.95 -6.70 6.16
C ASN A 112 4.04 -7.53 6.86
N ILE A 113 3.67 -8.69 7.42
CA ILE A 113 4.65 -9.58 8.05
C ILE A 113 5.63 -10.12 7.01
N LEU A 114 5.15 -10.48 5.82
CA LEU A 114 6.04 -10.92 4.75
C LEU A 114 7.03 -9.82 4.37
N GLY A 115 6.55 -8.58 4.28
CA GLY A 115 7.41 -7.44 3.98
C GLY A 115 8.46 -7.22 5.05
N ARG A 116 8.06 -7.32 6.32
CA ARG A 116 9.00 -7.18 7.44
C ARG A 116 10.06 -8.27 7.40
N ASN A 117 9.66 -9.50 7.19
CA ASN A 117 10.59 -10.62 7.17
C ASN A 117 11.60 -10.51 6.02
N SER A 118 11.13 -10.09 4.85
CA SER A 118 12.02 -9.86 3.70
C SER A 118 13.02 -8.75 3.99
N SER A 119 12.58 -7.69 4.66
CA SER A 119 13.44 -6.56 5.02
C SER A 119 14.47 -6.97 6.08
N ASP A 120 14.04 -7.76 7.07
CA ASP A 120 14.94 -8.25 8.11
C ASP A 120 16.02 -9.16 7.50
N ASP A 121 15.63 -10.04 6.60
CA ASP A 121 16.56 -10.93 5.92
C ASP A 121 17.59 -10.12 5.13
N PHE A 122 17.14 -9.08 4.43
CA PHE A 122 18.04 -8.22 3.68
C PHE A 122 19.05 -7.54 4.58
N VAL A 123 18.60 -7.02 5.73
CA VAL A 123 19.46 -6.35 6.68
C VAL A 123 20.48 -7.32 7.26
N MET A 124 20.07 -8.53 7.58
CA MET A 124 20.97 -9.55 8.12
C MET A 124 22.07 -9.91 7.13
N GLU A 125 21.74 -10.01 5.86
CA GLU A 125 22.74 -10.28 4.83
C GLU A 125 23.74 -9.15 4.70
N ASP A 126 23.29 -7.93 4.87
CA ASP A 126 24.12 -6.75 4.73
C ASP A 126 25.11 -6.61 5.87
N VAL A 127 24.77 -7.08 7.04
CA VAL A 127 25.60 -6.93 8.26
C VAL A 127 26.78 -7.89 8.29
N ASP A 128 26.97 -8.85 7.71
CA ASP A 128 28.01 -9.84 7.65
C ASP A 128 29.43 -9.54 8.02
N ASP A 129 29.77 -9.58 8.09
CA ASP A 129 30.44 -9.59 8.44
C ASP A 129 30.70 -9.58 9.19
N ASP A 130 30.58 -9.67 9.51
CA ASP A 130 30.47 -9.59 10.27
C ASP A 130 29.94 -9.74 11.03
N PHE A 131 29.67 -9.69 11.33
CA PHE A 131 28.81 -9.78 11.90
C PHE A 131 28.37 -9.84 12.37
N GLU A 132 28.24 -9.88 12.46
CA GLU A 132 27.37 -9.95 12.64
C GLU A 132 26.64 -9.73 13.08
N THR A 133 26.72 -9.56 13.23
CA THR A 133 25.73 -9.33 13.51
C THR A 133 25.02 -9.23 14.07
N GLU A 134 24.83 -9.05 14.13
CA GLU A 134 23.81 -8.85 14.40
C GLU A 134 23.10 -8.58 14.85
N GLU A 135 23.01 -8.38 14.92
CA GLU A 135 22.08 -8.05 15.13
C GLU A 135 21.54 -7.74 15.25
N GLU A 136 21.51 -7.50 15.16
CA GLU A 136 20.87 -7.13 15.04
C GLU A 136 20.73 -6.89 14.80
N ILE A 137 20.96 -6.93 14.51
CA ILE A 137 20.85 -6.66 14.07
C ILE A 137 20.74 -6.71 14.21
#